data_75a1f4e0d2f8b12081e2c0299d4fe88e
#
_entry.id   75a1f4e0d2f8b12081e2c0299d4fe88e
#
_cell.length_a   1.000
_cell.length_b   1.000
_cell.length_c   1.000
_cell.angle_alpha   90.00
_cell.angle_beta   90.00
_cell.angle_gamma   90.00
#
_symmetry.space_group_name_H-M   'P 1'
#
loop_
_entity.id
_entity.type
_entity.pdbx_description
1 polymer ?
#
loop_
_entity_poly.entity_id
_entity_poly.type
_entity_poly.pdbx_seq_one_letter_code
_entity_poly.pdbx_strand_id
1 'polypeptide(L)'
;MSRQKKVLAIVLAGGEGKRLMPLTEDRAKPAVPFAGGYRLIDFALSNLVNSGYLQIVVLTQYKSHSLDRHLSETWRLSTQLGNYVTSVPAQQRRGKDWFLGSANAIYQSMNLIDDADPDIVVVVGADHVYRMDFADMVEKHIESGAKATVAAVRQPMEMVKSFGVIETDPHDPAKIARFVEKPDTTAPLPDDPDSFLASMGNYVFDRDALVEALRTDNEKADTHHDMGGDIMPYFSQRGEAVVYDFTHNDVPGSTERDRQYWRDVGTLDSYYESHMDLIRPLPVFNLYNYDWPIYTHQIMAPPARTVRGPNGQAGVAFDSIVSPGVLITGGHVGSSVLSPKVKVEHDARVTESVLMQNVQIGAGATVHRCILDKNVVVPPGFTVGLDREQDLARGLTVTESGLTVAPKNYRFEK
;
A
#
# COMPACT_ATOMS: atom_id res chain seq x y z
N MET A 1 3.66 11.87 36.67
CA MET A 1 3.49 11.01 35.50
C MET A 1 2.71 11.83 34.47
N SER A 2 3.31 12.25 33.35
CA SER A 2 2.55 12.89 32.28
C SER A 2 1.52 11.87 31.76
N ARG A 3 0.28 12.28 31.58
CA ARG A 3 -0.76 11.42 30.98
C ARG A 3 -0.29 11.02 29.60
N GLN A 4 -0.27 9.73 29.29
CA GLN A 4 0.03 9.24 27.95
C GLN A 4 -0.95 9.89 26.98
N LYS A 5 -0.43 10.48 25.90
CA LYS A 5 -1.24 11.13 24.86
C LYS A 5 -2.14 10.11 24.17
N LYS A 6 -3.40 10.44 24.01
CA LYS A 6 -4.36 9.61 23.29
C LYS A 6 -4.22 9.84 21.79
N VAL A 7 -4.07 8.78 21.03
CA VAL A 7 -3.85 8.83 19.58
C VAL A 7 -5.01 8.17 18.85
N LEU A 8 -5.56 8.85 17.85
CA LEU A 8 -6.49 8.29 16.86
C LEU A 8 -5.75 8.16 15.53
N ALA A 9 -5.79 6.99 14.91
CA ALA A 9 -5.28 6.79 13.57
C ALA A 9 -6.40 6.83 12.53
N ILE A 10 -6.18 7.58 11.45
CA ILE A 10 -7.09 7.67 10.30
C ILE A 10 -6.35 7.16 9.07
N VAL A 11 -6.89 6.10 8.46
CA VAL A 11 -6.35 5.49 7.24
C VAL A 11 -7.18 5.93 6.04
N LEU A 12 -6.54 6.61 5.09
CA LEU A 12 -7.19 7.11 3.89
C LEU A 12 -7.22 6.03 2.80
N ALA A 13 -8.38 5.46 2.55
CA ALA A 13 -8.60 4.33 1.64
C ALA A 13 -9.63 4.65 0.53
N GLY A 14 -9.83 5.94 0.21
CA GLY A 14 -10.88 6.42 -0.68
C GLY A 14 -10.49 6.58 -2.15
N GLY A 15 -9.22 6.39 -2.53
CA GLY A 15 -8.73 6.63 -3.88
C GLY A 15 -9.29 5.67 -4.94
N GLU A 16 -9.58 6.18 -6.15
CA GLU A 16 -10.16 5.42 -7.26
C GLU A 16 -9.20 4.36 -7.84
N GLY A 17 -7.87 4.59 -7.76
CA GLY A 17 -6.86 3.63 -8.20
C GLY A 17 -6.78 3.42 -9.72
N LYS A 18 -7.13 4.41 -10.55
CA LYS A 18 -7.17 4.30 -12.03
C LYS A 18 -5.89 3.75 -12.65
N ARG A 19 -4.73 4.16 -12.13
CA ARG A 19 -3.41 3.75 -12.66
C ARG A 19 -3.09 2.26 -12.46
N LEU A 20 -3.85 1.56 -11.60
CA LEU A 20 -3.74 0.12 -11.37
C LEU A 20 -4.78 -0.70 -12.15
N MET A 21 -5.57 -0.07 -13.04
CA MET A 21 -6.45 -0.85 -13.90
C MET A 21 -5.63 -1.86 -14.73
N PRO A 22 -6.12 -3.11 -14.90
CA PRO A 22 -7.46 -3.59 -14.56
C PRO A 22 -7.61 -4.15 -13.14
N LEU A 23 -6.58 -4.17 -12.30
CA LEU A 23 -6.64 -4.76 -10.96
C LEU A 23 -7.63 -4.06 -10.02
N THR A 24 -7.96 -2.81 -10.28
CA THR A 24 -8.92 -1.99 -9.51
C THR A 24 -10.29 -1.88 -10.19
N GLU A 25 -10.58 -2.67 -11.20
CA GLU A 25 -11.87 -2.64 -11.88
C GLU A 25 -13.04 -2.95 -10.95
N ASP A 26 -12.90 -3.95 -10.07
CA ASP A 26 -13.95 -4.43 -9.15
C ASP A 26 -13.66 -4.15 -7.67
N ARG A 27 -12.56 -3.48 -7.33
CA ARG A 27 -12.12 -3.29 -5.94
C ARG A 27 -11.37 -1.99 -5.74
N ALA A 28 -11.41 -1.46 -4.51
CA ALA A 28 -10.56 -0.35 -4.10
C ALA A 28 -9.06 -0.73 -4.15
N LYS A 29 -8.17 0.23 -4.46
CA LYS A 29 -6.71 0.01 -4.49
C LYS A 29 -6.19 -0.66 -3.21
N PRO A 30 -6.56 -0.22 -1.98
CA PRO A 30 -6.10 -0.85 -0.74
C PRO A 30 -6.50 -2.33 -0.59
N ALA A 31 -7.53 -2.78 -1.32
CA ALA A 31 -8.00 -4.16 -1.30
C ALA A 31 -7.33 -5.06 -2.36
N VAL A 32 -6.40 -4.55 -3.17
CA VAL A 32 -5.66 -5.34 -4.15
C VAL A 32 -4.81 -6.37 -3.40
N PRO A 33 -4.84 -7.67 -3.80
CA PRO A 33 -4.01 -8.71 -3.19
C PRO A 33 -2.52 -8.39 -3.36
N PHE A 34 -1.73 -8.72 -2.35
CA PHE A 34 -0.29 -8.49 -2.36
C PHE A 34 0.44 -9.68 -1.70
N ALA A 35 1.65 -9.98 -2.17
CA ALA A 35 2.54 -10.99 -1.56
C ALA A 35 1.85 -12.34 -1.23
N GLY A 36 0.97 -12.81 -2.11
CA GLY A 36 0.23 -14.06 -1.92
C GLY A 36 -1.01 -13.91 -1.05
N GLY A 37 -0.88 -13.70 0.25
CA GLY A 37 -2.00 -13.71 1.19
C GLY A 37 -2.51 -12.35 1.67
N TYR A 38 -1.72 -11.31 1.51
CA TYR A 38 -1.98 -9.96 2.04
C TYR A 38 -2.87 -9.10 1.13
N ARG A 39 -3.23 -7.93 1.65
CA ARG A 39 -3.76 -6.79 0.91
C ARG A 39 -2.86 -5.58 1.13
N LEU A 40 -2.87 -4.61 0.23
CA LEU A 40 -2.04 -3.41 0.40
C LEU A 40 -2.29 -2.70 1.73
N ILE A 41 -3.55 -2.58 2.17
CA ILE A 41 -3.90 -1.95 3.44
C ILE A 41 -3.30 -2.62 4.68
N ASP A 42 -2.99 -3.92 4.61
CA ASP A 42 -2.46 -4.67 5.75
C ASP A 42 -1.12 -4.12 6.24
N PHE A 43 -0.33 -3.50 5.35
CA PHE A 43 0.95 -2.88 5.71
C PHE A 43 0.75 -1.66 6.61
N ALA A 44 -0.12 -0.73 6.22
CA ALA A 44 -0.41 0.45 7.02
C ALA A 44 -1.03 0.09 8.38
N LEU A 45 -2.02 -0.81 8.38
CA LEU A 45 -2.68 -1.26 9.60
C LEU A 45 -1.74 -2.01 10.53
N SER A 46 -0.85 -2.86 9.99
CA SER A 46 0.13 -3.59 10.79
C SER A 46 1.12 -2.66 11.46
N ASN A 47 1.61 -1.64 10.76
CA ASN A 47 2.49 -0.64 11.34
C ASN A 47 1.82 0.12 12.48
N LEU A 48 0.58 0.56 12.32
CA LEU A 48 -0.18 1.23 13.38
C LEU A 48 -0.38 0.33 14.62
N VAL A 49 -0.77 -0.93 14.40
CA VAL A 49 -0.99 -1.90 15.49
C VAL A 49 0.32 -2.25 16.20
N ASN A 50 1.40 -2.49 15.48
CA ASN A 50 2.73 -2.75 16.04
C ASN A 50 3.25 -1.56 16.85
N SER A 51 2.94 -0.32 16.42
CA SER A 51 3.26 0.92 17.15
C SER A 51 2.35 1.15 18.39
N GLY A 52 1.40 0.24 18.67
CA GLY A 52 0.48 0.36 19.82
C GLY A 52 -0.74 1.24 19.57
N TYR A 53 -0.98 1.73 18.36
CA TYR A 53 -2.16 2.55 18.03
C TYR A 53 -3.31 1.65 17.59
N LEU A 54 -4.26 1.43 18.50
CA LEU A 54 -5.33 0.44 18.35
C LEU A 54 -6.71 1.05 18.14
N GLN A 55 -6.81 2.39 18.07
CA GLN A 55 -8.03 3.10 17.68
C GLN A 55 -7.85 3.60 16.25
N ILE A 56 -8.37 2.85 15.28
CA ILE A 56 -8.11 3.06 13.87
C ILE A 56 -9.43 3.19 13.11
N VAL A 57 -9.55 4.27 12.34
CA VAL A 57 -10.66 4.54 11.43
C VAL A 57 -10.13 4.44 9.99
N VAL A 58 -10.81 3.69 9.13
CA VAL A 58 -10.49 3.55 7.72
C VAL A 58 -11.56 4.27 6.90
N LEU A 59 -11.23 5.39 6.28
CA LEU A 59 -12.15 6.16 5.44
C LEU A 59 -12.18 5.57 4.04
N THR A 60 -13.34 5.06 3.62
CA THR A 60 -13.52 4.36 2.33
C THR A 60 -14.53 5.09 1.44
N GLN A 61 -14.38 4.97 0.13
CA GLN A 61 -15.31 5.57 -0.84
C GLN A 61 -15.58 4.65 -2.03
N TYR A 62 -14.62 4.48 -2.94
CA TYR A 62 -14.81 3.72 -4.17
C TYR A 62 -14.70 2.22 -3.94
N LYS A 63 -15.69 1.46 -4.50
CA LYS A 63 -15.64 -0.02 -4.59
C LYS A 63 -15.21 -0.71 -3.29
N SER A 64 -15.70 -0.21 -2.13
CA SER A 64 -15.21 -0.56 -0.79
C SER A 64 -15.62 -1.96 -0.33
N HIS A 65 -16.66 -2.60 -0.92
CA HIS A 65 -17.21 -3.86 -0.43
C HIS A 65 -16.18 -4.95 -0.12
N SER A 66 -15.20 -5.16 -1.03
CA SER A 66 -14.16 -6.18 -0.80
C SER A 66 -13.14 -5.76 0.26
N LEU A 67 -12.95 -4.45 0.45
CA LEU A 67 -12.13 -3.88 1.51
C LEU A 67 -12.83 -4.02 2.86
N ASP A 68 -14.08 -3.61 2.97
CA ASP A 68 -14.88 -3.68 4.19
C ASP A 68 -14.97 -5.12 4.71
N ARG A 69 -15.18 -6.09 3.79
CA ARG A 69 -15.16 -7.50 4.14
C ARG A 69 -13.81 -7.94 4.70
N HIS A 70 -12.70 -7.55 4.04
CA HIS A 70 -11.36 -7.89 4.51
C HIS A 70 -11.07 -7.30 5.90
N LEU A 71 -11.43 -6.04 6.13
CA LEU A 71 -11.28 -5.39 7.44
C LEU A 71 -12.07 -6.11 8.52
N SER A 72 -13.32 -6.48 8.25
CA SER A 72 -14.18 -7.17 9.20
C SER A 72 -13.73 -8.60 9.49
N GLU A 73 -13.08 -9.28 8.55
CA GLU A 73 -12.57 -10.65 8.73
C GLU A 73 -11.19 -10.67 9.41
N THR A 74 -10.33 -9.70 9.12
CA THR A 74 -8.91 -9.65 9.53
C THR A 74 -8.69 -8.88 10.83
N TRP A 75 -9.25 -7.66 10.91
CA TRP A 75 -8.85 -6.65 11.89
C TRP A 75 -9.84 -6.55 13.06
N ARG A 76 -10.05 -7.68 13.74
CA ARG A 76 -10.94 -7.78 14.91
C ARG A 76 -10.17 -7.54 16.19
N LEU A 77 -10.12 -6.27 16.62
CA LEU A 77 -9.52 -5.90 17.87
C LEU A 77 -10.54 -6.01 19.02
N SER A 78 -10.06 -5.95 20.27
CA SER A 78 -10.91 -6.06 21.46
C SER A 78 -11.65 -4.74 21.72
N THR A 79 -12.89 -4.64 21.26
CA THR A 79 -13.74 -3.47 21.48
C THR A 79 -14.07 -3.23 22.97
N GLN A 80 -14.05 -4.29 23.80
CA GLN A 80 -14.22 -4.17 25.26
C GLN A 80 -13.08 -3.39 25.92
N LEU A 81 -11.90 -3.36 25.30
CA LEU A 81 -10.74 -2.57 25.75
C LEU A 81 -10.65 -1.22 25.04
N GLY A 82 -11.67 -0.82 24.28
CA GLY A 82 -11.68 0.42 23.53
C GLY A 82 -10.86 0.38 22.22
N ASN A 83 -10.45 -0.81 21.77
CA ASN A 83 -9.64 -1.01 20.57
C ASN A 83 -10.52 -1.36 19.37
N TYR A 84 -10.30 -0.75 18.22
CA TYR A 84 -11.08 -1.03 17.02
C TYR A 84 -10.32 -0.70 15.74
N VAL A 85 -10.66 -1.41 14.66
CA VAL A 85 -10.45 -0.99 13.29
C VAL A 85 -11.81 -0.92 12.62
N THR A 86 -12.26 0.29 12.28
CA THR A 86 -13.62 0.52 11.76
C THR A 86 -13.54 1.14 10.37
N SER A 87 -14.20 0.50 9.39
CA SER A 87 -14.43 1.09 8.08
C SER A 87 -15.58 2.10 8.15
N VAL A 88 -15.35 3.29 7.60
CA VAL A 88 -16.34 4.36 7.53
C VAL A 88 -16.45 4.82 6.07
N PRO A 89 -17.51 4.41 5.37
CA PRO A 89 -17.76 4.87 4.00
C PRO A 89 -18.22 6.33 4.00
N ALA A 90 -18.01 7.00 2.87
CA ALA A 90 -18.54 8.34 2.64
C ALA A 90 -20.05 8.40 2.90
N GLN A 91 -20.52 9.34 3.75
CA GLN A 91 -21.90 9.39 4.26
C GLN A 91 -22.66 10.67 3.93
N GLN A 92 -22.10 11.60 3.16
CA GLN A 92 -22.75 12.89 2.83
C GLN A 92 -23.26 13.66 4.08
N ARG A 93 -22.51 13.62 5.19
CA ARG A 93 -22.95 14.22 6.47
C ARG A 93 -22.99 15.75 6.45
N ARG A 94 -22.18 16.38 5.58
CA ARG A 94 -22.00 17.83 5.52
C ARG A 94 -22.25 18.36 4.09
N GLY A 95 -23.33 17.92 3.45
CA GLY A 95 -23.69 18.29 2.10
C GLY A 95 -24.17 17.12 1.27
N LYS A 96 -24.30 17.31 -0.05
CA LYS A 96 -24.74 16.28 -1.00
C LYS A 96 -23.55 15.59 -1.70
N ASP A 97 -22.33 16.08 -1.44
CA ASP A 97 -21.14 15.61 -2.13
C ASP A 97 -20.51 14.42 -1.41
N TRP A 98 -19.92 13.54 -2.19
CA TRP A 98 -19.00 12.52 -1.71
C TRP A 98 -17.68 13.19 -1.29
N PHE A 99 -16.69 12.42 -0.84
CA PHE A 99 -15.38 12.98 -0.50
C PHE A 99 -14.74 13.64 -1.74
N LEU A 100 -14.50 14.93 -1.67
CA LEU A 100 -13.91 15.73 -2.74
C LEU A 100 -12.39 15.58 -2.81
N GLY A 101 -11.75 15.26 -1.67
CA GLY A 101 -10.32 15.05 -1.51
C GLY A 101 -10.01 14.39 -0.17
N SER A 102 -8.74 14.15 0.11
CA SER A 102 -8.28 13.46 1.32
C SER A 102 -8.56 14.27 2.60
N ALA A 103 -8.41 15.58 2.57
CA ALA A 103 -8.76 16.48 3.67
C ALA A 103 -10.28 16.57 3.88
N ASN A 104 -11.04 16.65 2.77
CA ASN A 104 -12.50 16.65 2.85
C ASN A 104 -13.05 15.35 3.45
N ALA A 105 -12.43 14.20 3.19
CA ALA A 105 -12.80 12.93 3.81
C ALA A 105 -12.72 12.99 5.34
N ILE A 106 -11.65 13.56 5.88
CA ILE A 106 -11.47 13.76 7.33
C ILE A 106 -12.46 14.82 7.83
N TYR A 107 -12.64 15.93 7.12
CA TYR A 107 -13.58 16.98 7.48
C TYR A 107 -15.03 16.45 7.59
N GLN A 108 -15.51 15.67 6.63
CA GLN A 108 -16.82 15.05 6.68
C GLN A 108 -16.95 14.02 7.82
N SER A 109 -15.84 13.50 8.32
CA SER A 109 -15.75 12.50 9.36
C SER A 109 -15.31 13.07 10.72
N MET A 110 -15.38 14.40 10.93
CA MET A 110 -14.91 15.05 12.16
C MET A 110 -15.58 14.55 13.43
N ASN A 111 -16.83 14.07 13.33
CA ASN A 111 -17.50 13.44 14.47
C ASN A 111 -16.71 12.25 15.05
N LEU A 112 -15.91 11.54 14.25
CA LEU A 112 -15.08 10.43 14.74
C LEU A 112 -13.90 10.94 15.57
N ILE A 113 -13.38 12.13 15.26
CA ILE A 113 -12.37 12.81 16.06
C ILE A 113 -13.00 13.33 17.36
N ASP A 114 -14.21 13.93 17.27
CA ASP A 114 -14.93 14.45 18.44
C ASP A 114 -15.32 13.32 19.39
N ASP A 115 -15.84 12.19 18.90
CA ASP A 115 -16.24 11.01 19.69
C ASP A 115 -15.03 10.33 20.35
N ALA A 116 -13.90 10.25 19.64
CA ALA A 116 -12.68 9.65 20.16
C ALA A 116 -11.94 10.59 21.13
N ASP A 117 -12.10 11.91 21.01
CA ASP A 117 -11.41 12.96 21.78
C ASP A 117 -9.90 12.65 21.97
N PRO A 118 -9.11 12.56 20.87
CA PRO A 118 -7.69 12.28 20.95
C PRO A 118 -6.90 13.57 21.24
N ASP A 119 -5.66 13.43 21.74
CA ASP A 119 -4.69 14.53 21.78
C ASP A 119 -4.00 14.70 20.43
N ILE A 120 -3.75 13.58 19.74
CA ILE A 120 -2.97 13.47 18.49
C ILE A 120 -3.78 12.69 17.45
N VAL A 121 -3.70 13.11 16.19
CA VAL A 121 -4.27 12.39 15.05
C VAL A 121 -3.14 11.97 14.10
N VAL A 122 -3.05 10.66 13.84
CA VAL A 122 -2.15 10.09 12.83
C VAL A 122 -2.95 9.83 11.56
N VAL A 123 -2.51 10.37 10.43
CA VAL A 123 -3.17 10.18 9.13
C VAL A 123 -2.21 9.45 8.19
N VAL A 124 -2.65 8.31 7.62
CA VAL A 124 -1.81 7.48 6.76
C VAL A 124 -2.52 7.06 5.47
N GLY A 125 -1.77 6.91 4.40
CA GLY A 125 -2.24 6.28 3.16
C GLY A 125 -2.37 4.76 3.31
N ALA A 126 -3.30 4.16 2.59
CA ALA A 126 -3.63 2.74 2.66
C ALA A 126 -2.98 1.88 1.55
N ASP A 127 -2.07 2.42 0.77
CA ASP A 127 -1.64 1.87 -0.51
C ASP A 127 -0.12 1.79 -0.72
N HIS A 128 0.65 1.92 0.36
CA HIS A 128 2.10 1.81 0.36
C HIS A 128 2.60 0.53 1.02
N VAL A 129 3.74 0.03 0.56
CA VAL A 129 4.43 -1.12 1.15
C VAL A 129 5.68 -0.63 1.88
N TYR A 130 5.69 -0.77 3.21
CA TYR A 130 6.77 -0.28 4.08
C TYR A 130 6.62 -0.85 5.50
N ARG A 131 7.68 -0.69 6.32
CA ARG A 131 7.62 -0.83 7.77
C ARG A 131 7.96 0.48 8.45
N MET A 132 7.19 0.84 9.47
CA MET A 132 7.36 2.07 10.19
C MET A 132 6.87 1.96 11.63
N ASP A 133 7.64 2.46 12.56
CA ASP A 133 7.18 2.72 13.92
C ASP A 133 6.60 4.14 14.01
N PHE A 134 5.28 4.20 14.05
CA PHE A 134 4.56 5.46 14.23
C PHE A 134 4.69 6.01 15.65
N ALA A 135 5.06 5.19 16.66
CA ALA A 135 5.27 5.69 18.01
C ALA A 135 6.50 6.60 18.07
N ASP A 136 7.60 6.25 17.38
CA ASP A 136 8.77 7.12 17.23
C ASP A 136 8.42 8.44 16.53
N MET A 137 7.62 8.39 15.46
CA MET A 137 7.19 9.61 14.77
C MET A 137 6.31 10.50 15.66
N VAL A 138 5.39 9.93 16.43
CA VAL A 138 4.54 10.68 17.37
C VAL A 138 5.35 11.26 18.52
N GLU A 139 6.34 10.53 19.05
CA GLU A 139 7.23 11.03 20.10
C GLU A 139 8.01 12.25 19.60
N LYS A 140 8.61 12.18 18.42
CA LYS A 140 9.32 13.31 17.79
C LYS A 140 8.39 14.49 17.49
N HIS A 141 7.14 14.23 17.10
CA HIS A 141 6.13 15.28 16.94
C HIS A 141 5.90 16.03 18.26
N ILE A 142 5.70 15.30 19.35
CA ILE A 142 5.47 15.88 20.69
C ILE A 142 6.71 16.66 21.16
N GLU A 143 7.90 16.11 20.98
CA GLU A 143 9.17 16.75 21.35
C GLU A 143 9.43 18.05 20.59
N SER A 144 9.10 18.09 19.31
CA SER A 144 9.28 19.28 18.46
C SER A 144 8.36 20.44 18.83
N GLY A 145 7.22 20.16 19.47
CA GLY A 145 6.15 21.13 19.74
C GLY A 145 5.46 21.67 18.47
N ALA A 146 5.72 21.10 17.31
CA ALA A 146 5.08 21.46 16.05
C ALA A 146 3.58 21.07 16.04
N LYS A 147 2.81 21.66 15.13
CA LYS A 147 1.38 21.34 14.95
C LYS A 147 1.14 20.25 13.92
N ALA A 148 2.08 20.07 13.00
CA ALA A 148 2.06 19.04 11.97
C ALA A 148 3.45 18.42 11.81
N THR A 149 3.50 17.12 11.59
CA THR A 149 4.70 16.38 11.21
C THR A 149 4.38 15.53 9.99
N VAL A 150 5.26 15.53 8.98
CA VAL A 150 5.11 14.65 7.81
C VAL A 150 6.32 13.72 7.71
N ALA A 151 6.05 12.44 7.45
CA ALA A 151 7.11 11.49 7.14
C ALA A 151 7.62 11.70 5.72
N ALA A 152 8.93 11.74 5.56
CA ALA A 152 9.61 11.97 4.29
C ALA A 152 10.59 10.85 3.99
N VAL A 153 10.66 10.48 2.71
CA VAL A 153 11.61 9.50 2.18
C VAL A 153 12.42 10.13 1.04
N ARG A 154 13.69 9.75 0.93
CA ARG A 154 14.54 10.22 -0.17
C ARG A 154 14.14 9.51 -1.47
N GLN A 155 13.95 10.28 -2.52
CA GLN A 155 13.59 9.78 -3.86
C GLN A 155 14.46 10.42 -4.94
N PRO A 156 14.78 9.70 -6.04
CA PRO A 156 15.53 10.22 -7.16
C PRO A 156 14.85 11.42 -7.82
N MET A 157 15.61 12.42 -8.27
CA MET A 157 15.13 13.67 -8.87
C MET A 157 14.16 13.47 -10.05
N GLU A 158 14.30 12.39 -10.81
CA GLU A 158 13.40 12.02 -11.91
C GLU A 158 11.97 11.71 -11.47
N MET A 159 11.76 11.40 -10.17
CA MET A 159 10.46 11.07 -9.58
C MET A 159 9.72 12.31 -9.03
N VAL A 160 10.26 13.51 -9.13
CA VAL A 160 9.75 14.74 -8.51
C VAL A 160 8.27 15.01 -8.84
N LYS A 161 7.85 14.76 -10.08
CA LYS A 161 6.47 14.99 -10.54
C LYS A 161 5.44 14.00 -9.95
N SER A 162 5.90 12.97 -9.26
CA SER A 162 5.03 11.91 -8.73
C SER A 162 4.62 12.13 -7.28
N PHE A 163 5.35 12.96 -6.53
CA PHE A 163 5.21 13.09 -5.08
C PHE A 163 5.05 14.53 -4.60
N GLY A 164 4.49 14.69 -3.41
CA GLY A 164 4.62 15.93 -2.66
C GLY A 164 6.08 16.12 -2.24
N VAL A 165 6.64 17.28 -2.54
CA VAL A 165 8.04 17.64 -2.26
C VAL A 165 8.14 18.48 -1.00
N ILE A 166 9.11 18.15 -0.16
CA ILE A 166 9.41 18.83 1.10
C ILE A 166 10.74 19.55 0.95
N GLU A 167 10.72 20.87 1.06
CA GLU A 167 11.90 21.70 1.16
C GLU A 167 12.08 22.11 2.63
N THR A 168 13.21 21.79 3.22
CA THR A 168 13.52 22.10 4.63
C THR A 168 14.16 23.47 4.80
N ASP A 169 14.08 24.02 6.00
CA ASP A 169 14.77 25.26 6.33
C ASP A 169 16.30 25.05 6.33
N PRO A 170 17.09 25.88 5.65
CA PRO A 170 18.55 25.73 5.60
C PRO A 170 19.25 25.84 6.97
N HIS A 171 18.61 26.48 7.95
CA HIS A 171 19.15 26.68 9.31
C HIS A 171 18.63 25.67 10.31
N ASP A 172 17.48 25.00 9.99
CA ASP A 172 16.87 23.98 10.82
C ASP A 172 16.28 22.87 9.93
N PRO A 173 17.06 21.85 9.59
CA PRO A 173 16.62 20.79 8.67
C PRO A 173 15.40 19.99 9.15
N ALA A 174 15.01 20.12 10.43
CA ALA A 174 13.78 19.51 10.92
C ALA A 174 12.54 20.31 10.53
N LYS A 175 12.65 21.61 10.25
CA LYS A 175 11.53 22.46 9.86
C LYS A 175 11.26 22.42 8.37
N ILE A 176 10.00 22.48 8.01
CA ILE A 176 9.55 22.56 6.62
C ILE A 176 9.43 24.04 6.24
N ALA A 177 10.29 24.50 5.34
CA ALA A 177 10.19 25.81 4.73
C ALA A 177 9.07 25.86 3.69
N ARG A 178 8.92 24.79 2.91
CA ARG A 178 7.90 24.71 1.85
C ARG A 178 7.47 23.29 1.59
N PHE A 179 6.16 23.10 1.36
CA PHE A 179 5.58 21.85 0.87
C PHE A 179 4.87 22.11 -0.47
N VAL A 180 5.18 21.32 -1.50
CA VAL A 180 4.61 21.50 -2.85
C VAL A 180 4.17 20.14 -3.40
N GLU A 181 2.91 20.02 -3.75
CA GLU A 181 2.36 18.79 -4.33
C GLU A 181 2.73 18.68 -5.81
N LYS A 182 3.45 17.64 -6.18
CA LYS A 182 3.83 17.25 -7.55
C LYS A 182 4.36 18.41 -8.41
N PRO A 183 5.41 19.12 -7.98
CA PRO A 183 5.98 20.21 -8.78
C PRO A 183 6.70 19.70 -10.02
N ASP A 184 6.93 20.58 -10.98
CA ASP A 184 7.73 20.24 -12.15
C ASP A 184 9.21 20.06 -11.84
N THR A 185 9.72 20.79 -10.87
CA THR A 185 11.13 20.79 -10.44
C THR A 185 11.24 21.10 -8.95
N THR A 186 12.35 20.69 -8.34
CA THR A 186 12.74 21.06 -6.96
C THR A 186 14.24 21.22 -6.85
N ALA A 187 14.71 21.83 -5.76
CA ALA A 187 16.12 21.79 -5.40
C ALA A 187 16.51 20.40 -4.88
N PRO A 188 17.71 19.90 -5.22
CA PRO A 188 18.23 18.67 -4.65
C PRO A 188 18.58 18.84 -3.16
N LEU A 189 18.76 17.71 -2.47
CA LEU A 189 19.21 17.72 -1.08
C LEU A 189 20.67 18.24 -0.98
N PRO A 190 21.02 18.98 0.07
CA PRO A 190 22.38 19.49 0.25
C PRO A 190 23.46 18.39 0.38
N ASP A 191 23.08 17.25 0.93
CA ASP A 191 23.94 16.09 1.18
C ASP A 191 23.83 15.00 0.09
N ASP A 192 22.83 15.10 -0.80
CA ASP A 192 22.60 14.15 -1.91
C ASP A 192 21.98 14.87 -3.12
N PRO A 193 22.83 15.30 -4.10
CA PRO A 193 22.38 16.08 -5.25
C PRO A 193 21.49 15.33 -6.24
N ASP A 194 21.40 14.00 -6.13
CA ASP A 194 20.59 13.16 -7.01
C ASP A 194 19.21 12.86 -6.41
N SER A 195 18.92 13.35 -5.20
CA SER A 195 17.69 13.06 -4.44
C SER A 195 16.99 14.31 -3.93
N PHE A 196 15.69 14.12 -3.62
CA PHE A 196 14.85 15.09 -2.90
C PHE A 196 14.06 14.38 -1.79
N LEU A 197 13.47 15.16 -0.86
CA LEU A 197 12.55 14.61 0.15
C LEU A 197 11.12 14.54 -0.40
N ALA A 198 10.63 13.33 -0.57
CA ALA A 198 9.26 13.03 -0.95
C ALA A 198 8.39 12.78 0.27
N SER A 199 7.19 13.34 0.30
CA SER A 199 6.18 13.01 1.30
C SER A 199 5.75 11.56 1.15
N MET A 200 5.75 10.81 2.25
CA MET A 200 5.22 9.45 2.31
C MET A 200 3.68 9.40 2.40
N GLY A 201 2.99 10.54 2.51
CA GLY A 201 1.55 10.58 2.77
C GLY A 201 1.18 10.13 4.19
N ASN A 202 2.13 10.14 5.11
CA ASN A 202 1.95 9.82 6.52
C ASN A 202 2.17 11.07 7.36
N TYR A 203 1.18 11.43 8.17
CA TYR A 203 1.16 12.69 8.90
C TYR A 203 0.79 12.46 10.37
N VAL A 204 1.32 13.32 11.25
CA VAL A 204 0.92 13.43 12.66
C VAL A 204 0.52 14.88 12.93
N PHE A 205 -0.60 15.07 13.60
CA PHE A 205 -1.13 16.40 13.92
C PHE A 205 -1.55 16.52 15.38
N ASP A 206 -1.36 17.70 15.97
CA ASP A 206 -2.17 18.11 17.12
C ASP A 206 -3.65 18.13 16.70
N ARG A 207 -4.54 17.52 17.48
CA ARG A 207 -5.97 17.40 17.17
C ARG A 207 -6.62 18.75 16.85
N ASP A 208 -6.45 19.75 17.72
CA ASP A 208 -7.13 21.04 17.57
C ASP A 208 -6.61 21.81 16.36
N ALA A 209 -5.30 21.73 16.08
CA ALA A 209 -4.69 22.35 14.91
C ALA A 209 -5.20 21.70 13.61
N LEU A 210 -5.32 20.37 13.55
CA LEU A 210 -5.90 19.69 12.40
C LEU A 210 -7.35 20.12 12.16
N VAL A 211 -8.18 20.15 13.22
CA VAL A 211 -9.59 20.55 13.12
C VAL A 211 -9.72 21.98 12.60
N GLU A 212 -8.87 22.91 13.06
CA GLU A 212 -8.84 24.29 12.57
C GLU A 212 -8.44 24.35 11.08
N ALA A 213 -7.37 23.65 10.69
CA ALA A 213 -6.91 23.64 9.30
C ALA A 213 -7.97 23.07 8.36
N LEU A 214 -8.64 21.96 8.74
CA LEU A 214 -9.73 21.37 7.95
C LEU A 214 -10.94 22.27 7.79
N ARG A 215 -11.32 23.01 8.84
CA ARG A 215 -12.40 24.01 8.75
C ARG A 215 -12.03 25.16 7.83
N THR A 216 -10.82 25.68 7.99
CA THR A 216 -10.29 26.77 7.14
C THR A 216 -10.22 26.36 5.67
N ASP A 217 -9.79 25.13 5.39
CA ASP A 217 -9.73 24.61 4.02
C ASP A 217 -11.13 24.46 3.42
N ASN A 218 -12.09 23.93 4.19
CA ASN A 218 -13.45 23.71 3.71
C ASN A 218 -14.21 25.00 3.37
N GLU A 219 -13.78 26.17 3.90
CA GLU A 219 -14.37 27.48 3.58
C GLU A 219 -13.84 28.08 2.28
N LYS A 220 -12.72 27.55 1.74
CA LYS A 220 -12.12 28.03 0.49
C LYS A 220 -12.86 27.47 -0.72
N ALA A 221 -13.09 28.33 -1.71
CA ALA A 221 -13.70 27.94 -2.99
C ALA A 221 -12.67 27.35 -3.98
N ASP A 222 -11.40 27.73 -3.83
CA ASP A 222 -10.30 27.31 -4.70
C ASP A 222 -9.34 26.39 -3.93
N THR A 223 -9.75 25.15 -3.73
CA THR A 223 -9.00 24.10 -3.06
C THR A 223 -9.35 22.73 -3.65
N HIS A 224 -8.41 21.80 -3.61
CA HIS A 224 -8.64 20.41 -3.94
C HIS A 224 -9.00 19.56 -2.71
N HIS A 225 -9.01 20.18 -1.54
CA HIS A 225 -9.27 19.51 -0.27
C HIS A 225 -8.33 18.32 -0.02
N ASP A 226 -7.06 18.51 -0.32
CA ASP A 226 -6.03 17.47 -0.23
C ASP A 226 -5.09 17.68 0.96
N MET A 227 -4.68 16.58 1.62
CA MET A 227 -3.79 16.66 2.78
C MET A 227 -2.41 17.22 2.41
N GLY A 228 -1.85 16.77 1.28
CA GLY A 228 -0.56 17.24 0.78
C GLY A 228 -0.68 18.63 0.12
N GLY A 229 -1.65 18.79 -0.78
CA GLY A 229 -1.80 20.01 -1.58
C GLY A 229 -2.32 21.22 -0.83
N ASP A 230 -3.15 21.04 0.21
CA ASP A 230 -3.86 22.13 0.88
C ASP A 230 -3.56 22.21 2.38
N ILE A 231 -3.54 21.08 3.11
CA ILE A 231 -3.37 21.07 4.57
C ILE A 231 -1.90 21.24 4.97
N MET A 232 -0.96 20.54 4.34
CA MET A 232 0.46 20.71 4.68
C MET A 232 1.00 22.10 4.35
N PRO A 233 0.67 22.75 3.22
CA PRO A 233 0.99 24.15 2.97
C PRO A 233 0.44 25.11 4.03
N TYR A 234 -0.76 24.86 4.59
CA TYR A 234 -1.32 25.66 5.67
C TYR A 234 -0.39 25.71 6.90
N PHE A 235 0.22 24.58 7.29
CA PHE A 235 1.13 24.50 8.42
C PHE A 235 2.55 25.00 8.08
N SER A 236 3.10 24.65 6.91
CA SER A 236 4.44 25.06 6.52
C SER A 236 4.58 26.57 6.39
N GLN A 237 3.59 27.27 5.81
CA GLN A 237 3.55 28.73 5.70
C GLN A 237 3.51 29.44 7.06
N ARG A 238 3.09 28.77 8.13
CA ARG A 238 3.05 29.29 9.51
C ARG A 238 4.29 28.93 10.32
N GLY A 239 5.20 28.12 9.73
CA GLY A 239 6.36 27.60 10.46
C GLY A 239 5.99 26.58 11.54
N GLU A 240 4.82 25.93 11.41
CA GLU A 240 4.26 24.99 12.38
C GLU A 240 4.42 23.52 11.94
N ALA A 241 5.13 23.27 10.82
CA ALA A 241 5.35 21.95 10.27
C ALA A 241 6.82 21.51 10.39
N VAL A 242 7.02 20.23 10.75
CA VAL A 242 8.33 19.58 10.80
C VAL A 242 8.33 18.31 9.97
N VAL A 243 9.54 17.89 9.55
CA VAL A 243 9.75 16.65 8.82
C VAL A 243 10.22 15.54 9.77
N TYR A 244 9.68 14.34 9.57
CA TYR A 244 10.22 13.11 10.11
C TYR A 244 10.97 12.40 8.97
N ASP A 245 12.31 12.42 9.02
CA ASP A 245 13.11 11.72 8.02
C ASP A 245 13.04 10.21 8.24
N PHE A 246 12.47 9.49 7.28
CA PHE A 246 12.28 8.04 7.33
C PHE A 246 13.60 7.25 7.41
N THR A 247 14.74 7.88 7.09
CA THR A 247 16.06 7.26 7.28
C THR A 247 16.36 6.93 8.74
N HIS A 248 15.71 7.62 9.68
CA HIS A 248 15.85 7.40 11.12
C HIS A 248 14.87 6.35 11.68
N ASN A 249 13.94 5.89 10.84
CA ASN A 249 12.99 4.86 11.26
C ASN A 249 13.69 3.52 11.43
N ASP A 250 13.60 2.93 12.61
CA ASP A 250 14.14 1.62 12.92
C ASP A 250 13.08 0.78 13.64
N VAL A 251 12.69 -0.33 13.03
CA VAL A 251 11.72 -1.25 13.62
C VAL A 251 12.42 -2.52 14.07
N PRO A 252 11.95 -3.18 15.15
CA PRO A 252 12.52 -4.45 15.61
C PRO A 252 12.65 -5.47 14.47
N GLY A 253 13.77 -6.16 14.42
CA GLY A 253 14.04 -7.19 13.42
C GLY A 253 14.33 -6.68 12.00
N SER A 254 14.43 -5.36 11.79
CA SER A 254 14.83 -4.81 10.49
C SER A 254 16.31 -5.03 10.21
N THR A 255 16.64 -5.11 8.94
CA THR A 255 18.02 -5.18 8.43
C THR A 255 18.37 -3.91 7.67
N GLU A 256 19.64 -3.66 7.38
CA GLU A 256 20.08 -2.51 6.58
C GLU A 256 19.39 -2.43 5.22
N ARG A 257 18.93 -3.56 4.68
CA ARG A 257 18.27 -3.61 3.36
C ARG A 257 16.83 -3.13 3.39
N ASP A 258 16.07 -3.47 4.42
CA ASP A 258 14.64 -3.13 4.52
C ASP A 258 14.37 -1.90 5.40
N ARG A 259 15.39 -1.34 6.05
CA ARG A 259 15.28 -0.19 6.96
C ARG A 259 14.66 1.04 6.31
N GLN A 260 14.96 1.31 5.04
CA GLN A 260 14.45 2.47 4.29
C GLN A 260 13.51 2.06 3.15
N TYR A 261 13.04 0.82 3.17
CA TYR A 261 12.19 0.35 2.11
C TYR A 261 10.80 0.99 2.19
N TRP A 262 10.46 1.73 1.17
CA TRP A 262 9.14 2.29 0.95
C TRP A 262 8.81 2.24 -0.55
N ARG A 263 7.61 1.77 -0.90
CA ARG A 263 7.11 1.71 -2.26
C ARG A 263 5.70 2.28 -2.34
N ASP A 264 5.52 3.32 -3.15
CA ASP A 264 4.19 3.67 -3.67
C ASP A 264 3.82 2.65 -4.76
N VAL A 265 2.80 1.85 -4.48
CA VAL A 265 2.26 0.89 -5.44
C VAL A 265 1.23 1.60 -6.31
N GLY A 266 1.68 2.59 -7.10
CA GLY A 266 0.82 3.49 -7.88
C GLY A 266 0.51 3.01 -9.30
N THR A 267 1.34 2.14 -9.89
CA THR A 267 1.21 1.63 -11.25
C THR A 267 1.31 0.10 -11.29
N LEU A 268 0.92 -0.52 -12.41
CA LEU A 268 1.06 -1.97 -12.60
C LEU A 268 2.52 -2.42 -12.50
N ASP A 269 3.44 -1.63 -13.07
CA ASP A 269 4.87 -1.94 -13.01
C ASP A 269 5.41 -1.84 -11.58
N SER A 270 5.08 -0.76 -10.84
CA SER A 270 5.52 -0.63 -9.44
C SER A 270 4.90 -1.70 -8.53
N TYR A 271 3.65 -2.11 -8.79
CA TYR A 271 3.02 -3.24 -8.12
C TYR A 271 3.77 -4.56 -8.39
N TYR A 272 4.12 -4.81 -9.64
CA TYR A 272 4.87 -6.00 -10.05
C TYR A 272 6.27 -6.02 -9.43
N GLU A 273 7.02 -4.93 -9.54
CA GLU A 273 8.36 -4.81 -8.99
C GLU A 273 8.39 -4.99 -7.48
N SER A 274 7.39 -4.44 -6.77
CA SER A 274 7.25 -4.65 -5.32
C SER A 274 7.08 -6.12 -4.94
N HIS A 275 6.46 -6.94 -5.80
CA HIS A 275 6.41 -8.39 -5.60
C HIS A 275 7.77 -9.05 -5.88
N MET A 276 8.46 -8.60 -6.92
CA MET A 276 9.80 -9.14 -7.26
C MET A 276 10.83 -8.83 -6.16
N ASP A 277 10.71 -7.68 -5.49
CA ASP A 277 11.56 -7.33 -4.34
C ASP A 277 11.44 -8.34 -3.17
N LEU A 278 10.28 -9.02 -3.02
CA LEU A 278 10.02 -9.98 -1.95
C LEU A 278 10.65 -11.37 -2.18
N ILE A 279 10.84 -11.74 -3.44
CA ILE A 279 11.18 -13.11 -3.83
C ILE A 279 12.65 -13.28 -4.24
N ARG A 280 13.43 -12.22 -4.20
CA ARG A 280 14.88 -12.32 -4.39
C ARG A 280 15.48 -13.23 -3.34
N PRO A 281 16.57 -13.99 -3.64
CA PRO A 281 17.25 -14.83 -2.65
C PRO A 281 17.61 -14.10 -1.37
N LEU A 282 17.92 -12.81 -1.50
CA LEU A 282 18.07 -11.86 -0.40
C LEU A 282 17.05 -10.73 -0.62
N PRO A 283 15.84 -10.85 -0.04
CA PRO A 283 14.76 -9.91 -0.33
C PRO A 283 15.10 -8.50 0.17
N VAL A 284 14.68 -7.50 -0.57
CA VAL A 284 14.83 -6.09 -0.16
C VAL A 284 13.86 -5.79 0.99
N PHE A 285 12.64 -6.33 0.90
CA PHE A 285 11.66 -6.28 1.99
C PHE A 285 11.42 -7.70 2.52
N ASN A 286 11.79 -7.94 3.79
CA ASN A 286 11.70 -9.26 4.39
C ASN A 286 10.36 -9.50 5.07
N LEU A 287 9.46 -10.28 4.47
CA LEU A 287 8.18 -10.66 5.09
C LEU A 287 8.32 -11.53 6.35
N TYR A 288 9.49 -12.17 6.56
CA TYR A 288 9.75 -13.07 7.70
C TYR A 288 10.31 -12.32 8.92
N ASN A 289 10.11 -11.01 9.01
CA ASN A 289 10.36 -10.29 10.24
C ASN A 289 9.22 -10.54 11.24
N TYR A 290 9.46 -11.41 12.21
CA TYR A 290 8.48 -11.78 13.24
C TYR A 290 8.42 -10.81 14.43
N ASP A 291 9.41 -9.93 14.56
CA ASP A 291 9.46 -8.92 15.62
C ASP A 291 8.60 -7.68 15.26
N TRP A 292 8.37 -7.47 13.94
CA TRP A 292 7.46 -6.44 13.39
C TRP A 292 6.63 -7.04 12.25
N PRO A 293 5.70 -7.96 12.56
CA PRO A 293 4.99 -8.74 11.54
C PRO A 293 3.99 -7.89 10.75
N ILE A 294 3.74 -8.28 9.51
CA ILE A 294 2.59 -7.81 8.75
C ILE A 294 1.45 -8.81 8.98
N TYR A 295 0.38 -8.34 9.60
CA TYR A 295 -0.82 -9.14 9.89
C TYR A 295 -1.75 -9.20 8.69
N THR A 296 -2.41 -10.32 8.51
CA THR A 296 -3.48 -10.49 7.51
C THR A 296 -4.38 -11.67 7.86
N HIS A 297 -5.54 -11.75 7.20
CA HIS A 297 -6.40 -12.92 7.30
C HIS A 297 -5.80 -14.09 6.52
N GLN A 298 -5.53 -15.18 7.24
CA GLN A 298 -5.10 -16.40 6.58
C GLN A 298 -6.29 -17.17 5.99
N ILE A 299 -6.28 -17.34 4.68
CA ILE A 299 -7.29 -18.12 4.00
C ILE A 299 -7.16 -19.58 4.42
N MET A 300 -8.25 -20.17 4.93
CA MET A 300 -8.29 -21.60 5.23
C MET A 300 -8.11 -22.41 3.94
N ALA A 301 -6.99 -23.06 3.83
CA ALA A 301 -6.63 -23.94 2.72
C ALA A 301 -5.62 -24.97 3.24
N PRO A 302 -5.54 -26.18 2.62
CA PRO A 302 -4.50 -27.14 2.97
C PRO A 302 -3.11 -26.59 2.69
N PRO A 303 -2.04 -27.16 3.27
CA PRO A 303 -0.69 -26.81 2.91
C PRO A 303 -0.43 -26.87 1.41
N ALA A 304 0.50 -26.05 0.92
CA ALA A 304 0.96 -26.13 -0.47
C ALA A 304 1.59 -27.52 -0.74
N ARG A 305 1.38 -28.04 -1.95
CA ARG A 305 1.85 -29.36 -2.31
C ARG A 305 2.46 -29.39 -3.71
N THR A 306 3.64 -29.99 -3.83
CA THR A 306 4.25 -30.36 -5.10
C THR A 306 4.12 -31.86 -5.32
N VAL A 307 3.75 -32.31 -6.52
CA VAL A 307 3.61 -33.72 -6.87
C VAL A 307 4.20 -34.00 -8.25
N ARG A 308 4.50 -35.27 -8.52
CA ARG A 308 4.94 -35.69 -9.86
C ARG A 308 3.79 -35.62 -10.85
N GLY A 309 4.10 -35.20 -12.06
CA GLY A 309 3.19 -35.27 -13.20
C GLY A 309 3.04 -36.69 -13.75
N PRO A 310 2.16 -36.87 -14.75
CA PRO A 310 1.84 -38.17 -15.34
C PRO A 310 3.07 -38.93 -15.88
N ASN A 311 4.07 -38.19 -16.40
CA ASN A 311 5.29 -38.74 -16.97
C ASN A 311 6.43 -38.84 -15.94
N GLY A 312 6.12 -38.70 -14.65
CA GLY A 312 7.10 -38.81 -13.55
C GLY A 312 7.92 -37.54 -13.28
N GLN A 313 7.79 -36.47 -14.07
CA GLN A 313 8.47 -35.21 -13.85
C GLN A 313 8.06 -34.57 -12.51
N ALA A 314 9.01 -34.02 -11.78
CA ALA A 314 8.75 -33.37 -10.51
C ALA A 314 8.03 -32.03 -10.70
N GLY A 315 7.04 -31.73 -9.84
CA GLY A 315 6.57 -30.37 -9.64
C GLY A 315 7.59 -29.61 -8.80
N VAL A 316 8.05 -28.46 -9.27
CA VAL A 316 9.09 -27.67 -8.60
C VAL A 316 8.73 -26.21 -8.50
N ALA A 317 9.16 -25.58 -7.40
CA ALA A 317 9.15 -24.12 -7.21
C ALA A 317 10.49 -23.70 -6.60
N PHE A 318 11.06 -22.60 -7.08
CA PHE A 318 12.27 -21.99 -6.56
C PHE A 318 12.18 -20.46 -6.65
N ASP A 319 12.87 -19.74 -5.76
CA ASP A 319 12.85 -18.28 -5.66
C ASP A 319 11.42 -17.71 -5.72
N SER A 320 10.49 -18.36 -5.01
CA SER A 320 9.05 -18.09 -5.17
C SER A 320 8.32 -18.10 -3.84
N ILE A 321 7.29 -17.26 -3.70
CA ILE A 321 6.33 -17.35 -2.60
C ILE A 321 5.21 -18.33 -3.01
N VAL A 322 4.98 -19.35 -2.18
CA VAL A 322 3.99 -20.39 -2.42
C VAL A 322 3.00 -20.44 -1.26
N SER A 323 1.79 -19.92 -1.50
CA SER A 323 0.75 -19.79 -0.47
C SER A 323 0.00 -21.11 -0.19
N PRO A 324 -0.74 -21.22 0.93
CA PRO A 324 -1.55 -22.39 1.24
C PRO A 324 -2.54 -22.75 0.12
N GLY A 325 -2.73 -24.06 -0.09
CA GLY A 325 -3.64 -24.59 -1.12
C GLY A 325 -3.07 -24.58 -2.54
N VAL A 326 -1.85 -24.11 -2.76
CA VAL A 326 -1.18 -24.22 -4.06
C VAL A 326 -0.89 -25.69 -4.38
N LEU A 327 -1.15 -26.09 -5.62
CA LEU A 327 -0.84 -27.44 -6.13
C LEU A 327 -0.01 -27.31 -7.42
N ILE A 328 1.20 -27.87 -7.40
CA ILE A 328 2.08 -27.92 -8.58
C ILE A 328 2.27 -29.38 -8.95
N THR A 329 1.67 -29.81 -10.07
CA THR A 329 1.63 -31.21 -10.54
C THR A 329 2.57 -31.37 -11.74
N GLY A 330 3.84 -31.69 -11.51
CA GLY A 330 4.82 -31.85 -12.62
C GLY A 330 5.09 -30.56 -13.42
N GLY A 331 4.66 -29.42 -12.91
CA GLY A 331 4.92 -28.10 -13.49
C GLY A 331 6.18 -27.46 -12.89
N HIS A 332 6.64 -26.40 -13.53
CA HIS A 332 7.85 -25.67 -13.15
C HIS A 332 7.50 -24.22 -12.83
N VAL A 333 7.82 -23.78 -11.61
CA VAL A 333 7.60 -22.40 -11.14
C VAL A 333 8.92 -21.80 -10.71
N GLY A 334 9.25 -20.61 -11.21
CA GLY A 334 10.47 -19.87 -10.86
C GLY A 334 10.20 -18.39 -10.69
N SER A 335 10.84 -17.75 -9.72
CA SER A 335 10.78 -16.29 -9.49
C SER A 335 9.36 -15.73 -9.53
N SER A 336 8.42 -16.37 -8.83
CA SER A 336 7.00 -16.05 -8.93
C SER A 336 6.29 -16.02 -7.59
N VAL A 337 5.16 -15.32 -7.53
CA VAL A 337 4.29 -15.26 -6.34
C VAL A 337 2.99 -15.97 -6.64
N LEU A 338 2.73 -17.08 -5.94
CA LEU A 338 1.51 -17.88 -6.07
C LEU A 338 0.62 -17.66 -4.86
N SER A 339 -0.51 -17.00 -5.08
CA SER A 339 -1.55 -16.77 -4.06
C SER A 339 -2.30 -18.08 -3.73
N PRO A 340 -3.13 -18.12 -2.66
CA PRO A 340 -3.80 -19.31 -2.24
C PRO A 340 -4.62 -20.01 -3.35
N LYS A 341 -4.54 -21.35 -3.35
CA LYS A 341 -5.31 -22.23 -4.25
C LYS A 341 -4.95 -22.11 -5.74
N VAL A 342 -3.79 -21.56 -6.09
CA VAL A 342 -3.26 -21.62 -7.46
C VAL A 342 -2.94 -23.08 -7.82
N LYS A 343 -3.22 -23.44 -9.07
CA LYS A 343 -2.90 -24.77 -9.63
C LYS A 343 -2.01 -24.61 -10.86
N VAL A 344 -0.94 -25.39 -10.91
CA VAL A 344 -0.03 -25.48 -12.06
C VAL A 344 0.07 -26.94 -12.48
N GLU A 345 -0.42 -27.23 -13.68
CA GLU A 345 -0.49 -28.59 -14.24
C GLU A 345 0.87 -29.02 -14.83
N HIS A 346 0.94 -30.30 -15.25
CA HIS A 346 2.17 -30.90 -15.77
C HIS A 346 2.69 -30.20 -17.02
N ASP A 347 4.00 -30.19 -17.16
CA ASP A 347 4.74 -29.56 -18.25
C ASP A 347 4.50 -28.03 -18.38
N ALA A 348 3.69 -27.44 -17.51
CA ALA A 348 3.48 -25.99 -17.47
C ALA A 348 4.71 -25.27 -16.88
N ARG A 349 4.98 -24.10 -17.41
CA ARG A 349 6.08 -23.22 -16.95
C ARG A 349 5.54 -21.86 -16.55
N VAL A 350 5.84 -21.45 -15.32
CA VAL A 350 5.51 -20.13 -14.76
C VAL A 350 6.79 -19.47 -14.29
N THR A 351 7.11 -18.30 -14.82
CA THR A 351 8.32 -17.55 -14.45
C THR A 351 8.01 -16.07 -14.31
N GLU A 352 8.68 -15.39 -13.37
CA GLU A 352 8.59 -13.95 -13.15
C GLU A 352 7.14 -13.44 -13.12
N SER A 353 6.25 -14.14 -12.41
CA SER A 353 4.82 -13.86 -12.50
C SER A 353 4.15 -13.78 -11.13
N VAL A 354 3.07 -13.00 -11.07
CA VAL A 354 2.20 -12.88 -9.90
C VAL A 354 0.85 -13.52 -10.23
N LEU A 355 0.58 -14.67 -9.63
CA LEU A 355 -0.67 -15.41 -9.80
C LEU A 355 -1.56 -15.21 -8.59
N MET A 356 -2.70 -14.53 -8.77
CA MET A 356 -3.64 -14.30 -7.67
C MET A 356 -4.48 -15.55 -7.36
N GLN A 357 -5.30 -15.46 -6.34
CA GLN A 357 -6.09 -16.57 -5.80
C GLN A 357 -6.90 -17.32 -6.87
N ASN A 358 -6.88 -18.67 -6.81
CA ASN A 358 -7.60 -19.60 -7.70
C ASN A 358 -7.18 -19.55 -9.17
N VAL A 359 -6.04 -18.95 -9.53
CA VAL A 359 -5.51 -19.04 -10.89
C VAL A 359 -5.18 -20.49 -11.24
N GLN A 360 -5.49 -20.91 -12.46
CA GLN A 360 -5.22 -22.26 -12.97
C GLN A 360 -4.38 -22.16 -14.25
N ILE A 361 -3.26 -22.85 -14.26
CA ILE A 361 -2.36 -22.96 -15.41
C ILE A 361 -2.47 -24.36 -15.97
N GLY A 362 -2.99 -24.49 -17.18
CA GLY A 362 -3.21 -25.77 -17.87
C GLY A 362 -1.90 -26.44 -18.28
N ALA A 363 -1.99 -27.76 -18.56
CA ALA A 363 -0.84 -28.57 -18.93
C ALA A 363 -0.08 -28.00 -20.13
N GLY A 364 1.25 -27.94 -20.05
CA GLY A 364 2.12 -27.41 -21.11
C GLY A 364 2.00 -25.91 -21.39
N ALA A 365 1.21 -25.17 -20.61
CA ALA A 365 1.09 -23.72 -20.77
C ALA A 365 2.35 -22.99 -20.27
N THR A 366 2.66 -21.85 -20.89
CA THR A 366 3.79 -21.00 -20.49
C THR A 366 3.28 -19.61 -20.09
N VAL A 367 3.64 -19.17 -18.90
CA VAL A 367 3.33 -17.84 -18.35
C VAL A 367 4.63 -17.18 -17.93
N HIS A 368 4.92 -16.04 -18.50
CA HIS A 368 6.15 -15.31 -18.24
C HIS A 368 5.87 -13.82 -18.05
N ARG A 369 6.42 -13.22 -16.99
CA ARG A 369 6.31 -11.79 -16.68
C ARG A 369 4.85 -11.27 -16.73
N CYS A 370 3.99 -11.94 -15.96
CA CYS A 370 2.55 -11.65 -15.94
C CYS A 370 2.01 -11.34 -14.55
N ILE A 371 0.93 -10.58 -14.51
CA ILE A 371 0.00 -10.53 -13.37
C ILE A 371 -1.31 -11.18 -13.83
N LEU A 372 -1.67 -12.33 -13.27
CA LEU A 372 -2.95 -12.98 -13.51
C LEU A 372 -3.84 -12.79 -12.29
N ASP A 373 -4.91 -12.00 -12.45
CA ASP A 373 -5.83 -11.72 -11.34
C ASP A 373 -6.71 -12.94 -10.99
N LYS A 374 -7.51 -12.84 -9.96
CA LYS A 374 -8.28 -13.94 -9.37
C LYS A 374 -9.10 -14.72 -10.39
N ASN A 375 -9.08 -16.05 -10.25
CA ASN A 375 -9.87 -16.99 -11.05
C ASN A 375 -9.54 -17.02 -12.55
N VAL A 376 -8.43 -16.44 -12.98
CA VAL A 376 -7.96 -16.59 -14.37
C VAL A 376 -7.63 -18.05 -14.65
N VAL A 377 -8.02 -18.54 -15.82
CA VAL A 377 -7.72 -19.90 -16.28
C VAL A 377 -6.99 -19.83 -17.61
N VAL A 378 -5.71 -20.22 -17.58
CA VAL A 378 -4.88 -20.35 -18.78
C VAL A 378 -5.07 -21.77 -19.34
N PRO A 379 -5.58 -21.94 -20.58
CA PRO A 379 -5.81 -23.27 -21.15
C PRO A 379 -4.51 -24.06 -21.39
N PRO A 380 -4.60 -25.39 -21.57
CA PRO A 380 -3.42 -26.20 -21.92
C PRO A 380 -2.73 -25.72 -23.19
N GLY A 381 -1.38 -25.67 -23.16
CA GLY A 381 -0.53 -25.28 -24.27
C GLY A 381 -0.52 -23.80 -24.63
N PHE A 382 -1.26 -22.95 -23.91
CA PHE A 382 -1.27 -21.50 -24.16
C PHE A 382 0.02 -20.82 -23.68
N THR A 383 0.39 -19.76 -24.38
CA THR A 383 1.47 -18.83 -23.98
C THR A 383 0.88 -17.49 -23.58
N VAL A 384 1.37 -16.90 -22.51
CA VAL A 384 1.00 -15.56 -22.01
C VAL A 384 2.26 -14.82 -21.56
N GLY A 385 2.42 -13.56 -21.97
CA GLY A 385 3.55 -12.72 -21.61
C GLY A 385 4.83 -12.92 -22.45
N LEU A 386 4.74 -13.68 -23.55
CA LEU A 386 5.84 -13.91 -24.48
C LEU A 386 5.69 -13.15 -25.79
N ASP A 387 4.47 -12.90 -26.21
CA ASP A 387 4.12 -12.22 -27.46
C ASP A 387 3.17 -11.06 -27.17
N ARG A 388 3.70 -9.84 -27.23
CA ARG A 388 2.97 -8.61 -26.95
C ARG A 388 1.75 -8.42 -27.85
N GLU A 389 1.90 -8.69 -29.14
CA GLU A 389 0.83 -8.46 -30.13
C GLU A 389 -0.31 -9.47 -29.91
N GLN A 390 0.04 -10.71 -29.65
CA GLN A 390 -0.93 -11.76 -29.35
C GLN A 390 -1.69 -11.47 -28.04
N ASP A 391 -0.98 -11.01 -26.99
CA ASP A 391 -1.63 -10.69 -25.72
C ASP A 391 -2.57 -9.48 -25.84
N LEU A 392 -2.17 -8.44 -26.59
CA LEU A 392 -3.05 -7.30 -26.91
C LEU A 392 -4.26 -7.70 -27.73
N ALA A 393 -4.08 -8.56 -28.76
CA ALA A 393 -5.18 -9.06 -29.59
C ALA A 393 -6.22 -9.88 -28.78
N ARG A 394 -5.79 -10.51 -27.68
CA ARG A 394 -6.66 -11.20 -26.72
C ARG A 394 -7.34 -10.25 -25.74
N GLY A 395 -7.09 -8.95 -25.79
CA GLY A 395 -7.68 -7.95 -24.87
C GLY A 395 -6.99 -7.89 -23.51
N LEU A 396 -5.76 -8.41 -23.37
CA LEU A 396 -4.97 -8.25 -22.17
C LEU A 396 -4.34 -6.86 -22.13
N THR A 397 -4.07 -6.37 -20.93
CA THR A 397 -3.30 -5.12 -20.76
C THR A 397 -1.82 -5.45 -20.81
N VAL A 398 -1.06 -4.74 -21.66
CA VAL A 398 0.41 -4.88 -21.72
C VAL A 398 1.02 -3.50 -21.48
N THR A 399 1.83 -3.36 -20.43
CA THR A 399 2.50 -2.10 -20.09
C THR A 399 3.63 -1.78 -21.08
N GLU A 400 4.19 -0.58 -21.00
CA GLU A 400 5.34 -0.19 -21.83
C GLU A 400 6.57 -1.06 -21.53
N SER A 401 6.74 -1.51 -20.29
CA SER A 401 7.81 -2.41 -19.87
C SER A 401 7.63 -3.86 -20.36
N GLY A 402 6.50 -4.19 -21.00
CA GLY A 402 6.18 -5.54 -21.48
C GLY A 402 5.55 -6.45 -20.44
N LEU A 403 5.08 -5.92 -19.32
CA LEU A 403 4.33 -6.68 -18.31
C LEU A 403 2.90 -6.95 -18.79
N THR A 404 2.50 -8.21 -18.87
CA THR A 404 1.15 -8.61 -19.29
C THR A 404 0.23 -8.81 -18.09
N VAL A 405 -0.97 -8.22 -18.13
CA VAL A 405 -1.96 -8.28 -17.03
C VAL A 405 -3.30 -8.80 -17.53
N ALA A 406 -3.77 -9.90 -16.94
CA ALA A 406 -5.10 -10.44 -17.17
C ALA A 406 -6.04 -10.02 -16.03
N PRO A 407 -7.22 -9.42 -16.33
CA PRO A 407 -8.18 -9.01 -15.32
C PRO A 407 -8.84 -10.21 -14.61
N LYS A 408 -9.48 -9.92 -13.49
CA LYS A 408 -10.20 -10.92 -12.68
C LYS A 408 -11.26 -11.67 -13.52
N ASN A 409 -11.31 -12.99 -13.33
CA ASN A 409 -12.23 -13.90 -14.05
C ASN A 409 -12.00 -13.99 -15.57
N TYR A 410 -10.90 -13.44 -16.09
CA TYR A 410 -10.61 -13.51 -17.51
C TYR A 410 -10.58 -14.96 -18.02
N ARG A 411 -11.12 -15.17 -19.21
CA ARG A 411 -11.18 -16.46 -19.89
C ARG A 411 -10.53 -16.33 -21.26
N PHE A 412 -9.51 -17.15 -21.51
CA PHE A 412 -8.89 -17.21 -22.82
C PHE A 412 -9.84 -17.94 -23.78
N GLU A 413 -10.16 -17.30 -24.89
CA GLU A 413 -10.88 -17.96 -25.99
C GLU A 413 -9.91 -18.90 -26.72
N LYS A 414 -10.45 -20.04 -27.22
CA LYS A 414 -9.67 -21.08 -27.89
C LYS A 414 -9.26 -20.65 -29.28
#